data_9ce9f13c994e751ff5c61d420495a94b
#
_entry.id   9ce9f13c994e751ff5c61d420495a94b
#
_cell.length_a   1.000
_cell.length_b   1.000
_cell.length_c   1.000
_cell.angle_alpha   90.00
_cell.angle_beta   90.00
_cell.angle_gamma   90.00
#
_symmetry.space_group_name_H-M   'P 1'
#
loop_
_entity.id
_entity.type
_entity.pdbx_description
1 polymer ?
#
loop_
_entity_poly.entity_id
_entity_poly.type
_entity_poly.pdbx_seq_one_letter_code
_entity_poly.pdbx_strand_id
1 'polypeptide(L)'
;MTTTLDLDAVSAFLRTAELSSFTRAAEALGTAQSLVSTRIKRLEASLGQNLLQRHPRLVRLTPDGERFLPAARELMAAHERALQAFRQPAERITIGISEQAVGADAPTLLA
;
A
#
# COMPACT_ATOMS: atom_id res chain seq x y z
N MET A 1 -10.06 13.13 19.05
CA MET A 1 -8.91 13.38 18.20
C MET A 1 -8.81 12.32 17.11
N THR A 2 -8.55 12.75 15.91
CA THR A 2 -8.52 11.84 14.76
C THR A 2 -7.10 11.42 14.44
N THR A 3 -6.89 10.11 14.23
CA THR A 3 -5.61 9.59 13.80
C THR A 3 -5.57 9.53 12.29
N THR A 4 -4.50 10.05 11.72
CA THR A 4 -4.26 9.96 10.28
C THR A 4 -3.09 9.02 10.04
N LEU A 5 -3.29 8.01 9.20
CA LEU A 5 -2.25 7.07 8.89
C LEU A 5 -1.34 7.61 7.78
N ASP A 6 -0.05 7.35 7.93
CA ASP A 6 0.94 7.68 6.92
C ASP A 6 1.02 6.52 5.93
N LEU A 7 0.72 6.79 4.66
CA LEU A 7 0.70 5.74 3.64
C LEU A 7 2.07 5.11 3.43
N ASP A 8 3.15 5.87 3.60
CA ASP A 8 4.48 5.29 3.50
C ASP A 8 4.71 4.29 4.62
N ALA A 9 4.18 4.57 5.80
CA ALA A 9 4.31 3.63 6.93
C ALA A 9 3.49 2.37 6.68
N VAL A 10 2.29 2.51 6.12
CA VAL A 10 1.45 1.36 5.77
C VAL A 10 2.14 0.51 4.71
N SER A 11 2.74 1.15 3.71
CA SER A 11 3.50 0.44 2.67
C SER A 11 4.68 -0.31 3.26
N ALA A 12 5.41 0.33 4.19
CA ALA A 12 6.54 -0.32 4.86
C ALA A 12 6.08 -1.56 5.64
N PHE A 13 4.95 -1.45 6.32
CA PHE A 13 4.38 -2.58 7.06
C PHE A 13 4.03 -3.73 6.11
N LEU A 14 3.33 -3.42 5.00
CA LEU A 14 2.93 -4.45 4.05
C LEU A 14 4.12 -5.19 3.46
N ARG A 15 5.14 -4.46 3.03
CA ARG A 15 6.33 -5.09 2.45
C ARG A 15 7.04 -5.97 3.47
N THR A 16 7.18 -5.47 4.71
CA THR A 16 7.86 -6.25 5.74
C THR A 16 7.06 -7.52 6.07
N ALA A 17 5.74 -7.42 6.13
CA ALA A 17 4.89 -8.57 6.38
C ALA A 17 4.98 -9.59 5.25
N GLU A 18 4.95 -9.13 4.01
CA GLU A 18 5.00 -10.01 2.84
C GLU A 18 6.33 -10.74 2.74
N LEU A 19 7.41 -10.03 3.02
CA LEU A 19 8.76 -10.57 2.85
C LEU A 19 9.33 -11.17 4.13
N SER A 20 8.65 -10.97 5.25
CA SER A 20 9.08 -11.43 6.57
C SER A 20 10.49 -10.98 6.92
N SER A 21 10.85 -9.77 6.46
CA SER A 21 12.22 -9.28 6.62
C SER A 21 12.25 -7.78 6.44
N PHE A 22 12.84 -7.08 7.42
CA PHE A 22 13.07 -5.64 7.32
C PHE A 22 14.07 -5.32 6.21
N THR A 23 15.11 -6.14 6.09
CA THR A 23 16.14 -5.92 5.09
C THR A 23 15.58 -6.03 3.67
N ARG A 24 14.81 -7.09 3.42
CA ARG A 24 14.23 -7.30 2.10
C ARG A 24 13.18 -6.24 1.77
N ALA A 25 12.41 -5.83 2.78
CA ALA A 25 11.43 -4.77 2.58
C ALA A 25 12.14 -3.47 2.19
N ALA A 26 13.24 -3.15 2.87
CA ALA A 26 13.99 -1.95 2.56
C ALA A 26 14.53 -1.99 1.12
N GLU A 27 15.04 -3.14 0.71
CA GLU A 27 15.51 -3.31 -0.67
C GLU A 27 14.38 -3.10 -1.67
N ALA A 28 13.22 -3.70 -1.40
CA ALA A 28 12.07 -3.58 -2.30
C ALA A 28 11.58 -2.14 -2.39
N LEU A 29 11.70 -1.37 -1.31
CA LEU A 29 11.23 0.02 -1.27
C LEU A 29 12.33 1.01 -1.67
N GLY A 30 13.54 0.53 -1.88
CA GLY A 30 14.66 1.39 -2.28
C GLY A 30 15.08 2.35 -1.17
N THR A 31 15.05 1.91 0.08
CA THR A 31 15.36 2.77 1.20
C THR A 31 16.17 2.02 2.27
N ALA A 32 16.60 2.73 3.31
CA ALA A 32 17.37 2.13 4.39
C ALA A 32 16.47 1.33 5.33
N GLN A 33 17.01 0.24 5.87
CA GLN A 33 16.28 -0.60 6.81
C GLN A 33 15.83 0.19 8.04
N SER A 34 16.68 1.10 8.53
CA SER A 34 16.33 1.90 9.70
C SER A 34 15.11 2.76 9.46
N LEU A 35 14.93 3.25 8.23
CA LEU A 35 13.76 4.05 7.89
C LEU A 35 12.50 3.19 7.88
N VAL A 36 12.57 1.99 7.31
CA VAL A 36 11.45 1.05 7.32
C VAL A 36 11.03 0.77 8.77
N SER A 37 12.00 0.46 9.63
CA SER A 37 11.71 0.17 11.03
C SER A 37 11.07 1.36 11.74
N THR A 38 11.59 2.56 11.49
CA THR A 38 11.06 3.77 12.11
C THR A 38 9.62 4.04 11.67
N ARG A 39 9.35 3.88 10.38
CA ARG A 39 7.99 4.09 9.85
C ARG A 39 7.00 3.13 10.47
N ILE A 40 7.39 1.87 10.60
CA ILE A 40 6.50 0.87 11.20
C ILE A 40 6.26 1.15 12.67
N LYS A 41 7.30 1.58 13.39
CA LYS A 41 7.12 1.96 14.80
C LYS A 41 6.16 3.12 14.96
N ARG A 42 6.21 4.10 14.06
CA ARG A 42 5.29 5.22 14.08
C ARG A 42 3.86 4.77 13.80
N LEU A 43 3.71 3.84 12.87
CA LEU A 43 2.41 3.27 12.57
C LEU A 43 1.84 2.55 13.78
N GLU A 44 2.66 1.73 14.43
CA GLU A 44 2.26 1.03 15.64
C GLU A 44 1.86 2.00 16.75
N ALA A 45 2.63 3.08 16.89
CA ALA A 45 2.30 4.12 17.88
C ALA A 45 0.97 4.79 17.56
N SER A 46 0.72 5.07 16.29
CA SER A 46 -0.53 5.70 15.88
C SER A 46 -1.75 4.82 16.19
N LEU A 47 -1.59 3.51 16.05
CA LEU A 47 -2.66 2.56 16.28
C LEU A 47 -2.75 2.11 17.73
N GLY A 48 -1.69 2.35 18.51
CA GLY A 48 -1.62 1.90 19.88
C GLY A 48 -1.46 0.39 20.02
N GLN A 49 -0.97 -0.27 18.96
CA GLN A 49 -0.82 -1.71 18.94
C GLN A 49 0.45 -2.09 18.21
N ASN A 50 1.09 -3.17 18.65
CA ASN A 50 2.21 -3.73 17.90
C ASN A 50 1.67 -4.61 16.79
N LEU A 51 2.18 -4.40 15.59
CA LEU A 51 1.75 -5.15 14.42
C LEU A 51 2.72 -6.27 14.08
N LEU A 52 3.98 -6.12 14.47
CA LEU A 52 5.03 -7.09 14.18
C LEU A 52 5.70 -7.56 15.45
N GLN A 53 5.95 -8.86 15.52
CA GLN A 53 6.82 -9.45 16.53
C GLN A 53 8.23 -9.42 15.99
N ARG A 54 9.13 -8.76 16.71
CA ARG A 54 10.51 -8.66 16.27
C ARG A 54 11.31 -9.78 16.91
N HIS A 55 11.75 -10.68 16.06
CA HIS A 55 12.55 -11.81 16.46
C HIS A 55 13.90 -11.71 15.75
N PRO A 56 14.99 -12.14 16.37
CA PRO A 56 16.31 -12.01 15.75
C PRO A 56 16.42 -12.62 14.36
N ARG A 57 15.67 -13.67 14.10
CA ARG A 57 15.78 -14.38 12.81
C ARG A 57 14.55 -14.24 11.95
N LEU A 58 13.44 -13.78 12.50
CA LEU A 58 12.18 -13.85 11.77
C LEU A 58 11.26 -12.74 12.21
N VAL A 59 10.62 -12.12 11.24
CA VAL A 59 9.61 -11.10 11.50
C VAL A 59 8.25 -11.76 11.29
N ARG A 60 7.40 -11.68 12.30
CA ARG A 60 6.07 -12.27 12.24
C ARG A 60 5.02 -11.24 12.60
N LEU A 61 3.82 -11.44 12.10
CA LEU A 61 2.70 -10.61 12.49
C LEU A 61 2.22 -10.98 13.88
N THR A 62 1.85 -9.95 14.66
CA THR A 62 1.07 -10.16 15.87
C THR A 62 -0.38 -10.44 15.46
N PRO A 63 -1.24 -10.88 16.40
CA PRO A 63 -2.67 -10.99 16.07
C PRO A 63 -3.27 -9.67 15.58
N ASP A 64 -2.83 -8.54 16.14
CA ASP A 64 -3.28 -7.23 15.66
C ASP A 64 -2.75 -6.93 14.27
N GLY A 65 -1.51 -7.37 13.97
CA GLY A 65 -0.96 -7.24 12.64
C GLY A 65 -1.74 -8.05 11.62
N GLU A 66 -2.13 -9.27 12.00
CA GLU A 66 -2.95 -10.11 11.12
C GLU A 66 -4.30 -9.49 10.86
N ARG A 67 -4.88 -8.88 11.88
CA ARG A 67 -6.17 -8.20 11.73
C ARG A 67 -6.06 -6.95 10.87
N PHE A 68 -4.96 -6.22 10.99
CA PHE A 68 -4.76 -5.00 10.23
C PHE A 68 -4.36 -5.26 8.77
N LEU A 69 -3.76 -6.40 8.49
CA LEU A 69 -3.19 -6.69 7.17
C LEU A 69 -4.19 -6.52 6.02
N PRO A 70 -5.40 -7.11 6.07
CA PRO A 70 -6.33 -6.92 4.95
C PRO A 70 -6.78 -5.47 4.79
N ALA A 71 -6.96 -4.75 5.89
CA ALA A 71 -7.32 -3.33 5.83
C ALA A 71 -6.20 -2.51 5.21
N ALA A 72 -4.95 -2.84 5.55
CA ALA A 72 -3.79 -2.16 4.97
C ALA A 72 -3.70 -2.40 3.47
N ARG A 73 -3.98 -3.63 3.04
CA ARG A 73 -3.99 -3.96 1.61
C ARG A 73 -5.05 -3.17 0.86
N GLU A 74 -6.24 -3.07 1.43
CA GLU A 74 -7.33 -2.30 0.83
C GLU A 74 -6.97 -0.82 0.74
N LEU A 75 -6.36 -0.30 1.79
CA LEU A 75 -5.97 1.11 1.82
C LEU A 75 -4.96 1.43 0.73
N MET A 76 -3.94 0.58 0.59
CA MET A 76 -2.93 0.81 -0.44
C MET A 76 -3.49 0.59 -1.84
N ALA A 77 -4.41 -0.35 -2.02
CA ALA A 77 -5.07 -0.54 -3.30
C ALA A 77 -5.89 0.68 -3.67
N ALA A 78 -6.61 1.26 -2.71
CA ALA A 78 -7.37 2.48 -2.95
C ALA A 78 -6.45 3.65 -3.29
N HIS A 79 -5.31 3.73 -2.62
CA HIS A 79 -4.31 4.75 -2.91
C HIS A 79 -3.84 4.63 -4.36
N GLU A 80 -3.54 3.41 -4.80
CA GLU A 80 -3.11 3.19 -6.19
C GLU A 80 -4.21 3.56 -7.19
N ARG A 81 -5.45 3.21 -6.88
CA ARG A 81 -6.57 3.58 -7.75
C ARG A 81 -6.73 5.10 -7.83
N ALA A 82 -6.52 5.79 -6.72
CA ALA A 82 -6.60 7.24 -6.72
C ALA A 82 -5.55 7.86 -7.63
N LEU A 83 -4.33 7.33 -7.60
CA LEU A 83 -3.28 7.79 -8.51
C LEU A 83 -3.62 7.48 -9.95
N GLN A 84 -4.18 6.30 -10.21
CA GLN A 84 -4.55 5.90 -11.56
C GLN A 84 -5.64 6.80 -12.14
N ALA A 85 -6.50 7.35 -11.30
CA ALA A 85 -7.56 8.23 -11.76
C ALA A 85 -7.01 9.44 -12.53
N PHE A 86 -5.81 9.89 -12.17
CA PHE A 86 -5.18 11.01 -12.88
C PHE A 86 -4.34 10.58 -14.07
N ARG A 87 -3.89 9.34 -14.11
CA ARG A 87 -3.04 8.85 -15.19
C ARG A 87 -3.85 8.28 -16.35
N GLN A 88 -4.97 7.66 -16.02
CA GLN A 88 -5.78 6.94 -16.98
C GLN A 88 -6.32 7.76 -18.14
N PRO A 89 -6.78 8.99 -17.94
CA PRO A 89 -7.44 9.74 -19.03
C PRO A 89 -6.61 9.82 -20.30
N ALA A 90 -5.30 10.09 -20.19
CA ALA A 90 -4.46 10.21 -21.36
C ALA A 90 -4.36 8.90 -22.11
N GLU A 91 -4.25 7.81 -21.42
CA GLU A 91 -4.13 6.50 -22.03
C GLU A 91 -5.40 6.08 -22.71
N ARG A 92 -6.53 6.38 -22.09
CA ARG A 92 -7.83 6.05 -22.66
C ARG A 92 -8.05 6.77 -23.97
N ILE A 93 -7.66 8.01 -24.04
CA ILE A 93 -7.85 8.82 -25.23
C ILE A 93 -7.07 8.23 -26.40
N THR A 94 -5.89 7.77 -26.13
CA THR A 94 -5.07 7.21 -27.21
C THR A 94 -5.61 5.91 -27.74
N ILE A 95 -6.37 5.21 -26.97
CA ILE A 95 -6.99 3.97 -27.40
C ILE A 95 -8.17 4.25 -28.29
N GLY A 96 -8.84 5.26 -28.14
CA GLY A 96 -9.86 5.73 -28.95
C GLY A 96 -11.04 5.02 -29.30
N ILE A 97 -11.03 5.02 -29.54
CA ILE A 97 -12.01 4.87 -29.85
C ILE A 97 -12.72 4.48 -29.83
N SER A 98 -12.78 4.46 -30.00
CA SER A 98 -13.48 3.80 -30.16
C SER A 98 -14.16 3.42 -29.51
N GLU A 99 -14.27 3.71 -29.41
CA GLU A 99 -14.99 3.15 -29.15
C GLU A 99 -15.47 3.25 -28.36
N GLN A 100 -15.53 3.55 -28.46
CA GLN A 100 -16.12 3.34 -28.20
C GLN A 100 -16.39 3.56 -27.49
N ALA A 101 -16.29 3.87 -27.76
CA ALA A 101 -16.56 3.68 -27.57
C ALA A 101 -16.79 3.74 -26.79
N VAL A 102 -16.88 3.82 -26.85
CA VAL A 102 -17.03 3.47 -26.46
C VAL A 102 -17.21 3.50 -25.67
N GLY A 103 -17.40 3.66 -25.47
CA GLY A 103 -17.48 3.21 -25.23
C GLY A 103 -17.59 3.29 -24.51
N ALA A 104 -17.76 3.39 -24.66
CA ALA A 104 -17.74 3.01 -24.35
C ALA A 104 -17.60 3.00 -23.69
N ASP A 105 -17.79 3.03 -23.74
CA ASP A 105 -17.60 2.61 -23.50
C ASP A 105 -17.28 2.83 -22.85
N ALA A 106 -17.17 3.22 -22.96
CA ALA A 106 -16.89 3.06 -22.97
C ALA A 106 -16.95 3.28 -22.39
N PRO A 107 -17.07 3.31 -22.48
CA PRO A 107 -17.19 3.18 -22.29
C PRO A 107 -17.10 3.36 -21.79
N THR A 108 -16.93 3.45 -21.87
CA THR A 108 -16.76 3.30 -21.98
C THR A 108 -16.45 3.71 -21.77
N LEU A 109 -16.34 3.81 -21.92
CA LEU A 109 -16.11 3.85 -22.23
C LEU A 109 -16.08 4.38 -21.82
N LEU A 110 -16.12 4.54 -21.84
CA LEU A 110 -16.20 4.64 -21.93
C LEU A 110 -16.30 4.93 -21.49
N ALA A 111 -16.24 5.05 -21.35
CA ALA A 111 -16.49 5.04 -21.36
C ALA A 111 -16.74 5.07 -21.11
#